data_4382545c66eedea8393a9958be94116b
#
_entry.id   4382545c66eedea8393a9958be94116b
#
_cell.length_a   1.000
_cell.length_b   1.000
_cell.length_c   1.000
_cell.angle_alpha   90.00
_cell.angle_beta   90.00
_cell.angle_gamma   90.00
#
_symmetry.space_group_name_H-M   'P 1'
#
loop_
_entity.id
_entity.type
_entity.pdbx_description
1 polymer ?
#
loop_
_entity_poly.entity_id
_entity_poly.type
_entity_poly.pdbx_seq_one_letter_code
_entity_poly.pdbx_strand_id
1 'polypeptide(L)'
;RQVAIRLDCSRLKARHYLTRFKELYKGYFTARENWINGSAITGHLRSPLGWQRWILGNKKWKDGKRVSITNQLKNFIIQTTGADILRKACQKLLDNHIKVVSTLHDAVLIEVFKGDLEQKDLAKDLMELAAKEVVGGIIKVDEERITGNWIQEDKHQEIFKEIFREIENYKNNQG
;
A
#
# COMPACT_ATOMS: atom_id res chain seq x y z
N ARG A 1 -9.51 -22.92 -3.28
CA ARG A 1 -9.09 -23.70 -2.12
C ARG A 1 -8.79 -22.82 -0.90
N GLN A 2 -7.93 -21.80 -1.00
CA GLN A 2 -7.57 -20.92 0.14
C GLN A 2 -8.76 -20.19 0.75
N VAL A 3 -9.70 -19.66 -0.06
CA VAL A 3 -10.92 -18.99 0.44
C VAL A 3 -11.79 -19.93 1.23
N ALA A 4 -11.97 -21.17 0.78
CA ALA A 4 -12.75 -22.18 1.49
C ALA A 4 -12.14 -22.50 2.88
N ILE A 5 -10.81 -22.58 2.95
CA ILE A 5 -10.09 -22.80 4.21
C ILE A 5 -10.23 -21.61 5.15
N ARG A 6 -10.03 -20.37 4.65
CA ARG A 6 -10.11 -19.16 5.48
C ARG A 6 -11.51 -18.85 6.02
N LEU A 7 -12.55 -19.24 5.27
CA LEU A 7 -13.96 -19.03 5.64
C LEU A 7 -14.59 -20.29 6.30
N ASP A 8 -13.80 -21.32 6.54
CA ASP A 8 -14.26 -22.59 7.06
C ASP A 8 -15.54 -23.08 6.40
N CYS A 9 -15.53 -23.17 5.07
CA CYS A 9 -16.70 -23.53 4.29
C CYS A 9 -16.37 -24.49 3.14
N SER A 10 -17.40 -25.13 2.57
CA SER A 10 -17.24 -26.00 1.42
C SER A 10 -16.69 -25.24 0.20
N ARG A 11 -15.98 -25.94 -0.69
CA ARG A 11 -15.46 -25.36 -1.95
C ARG A 11 -16.58 -24.78 -2.82
N LEU A 12 -17.76 -25.40 -2.79
CA LEU A 12 -18.92 -24.93 -3.55
C LEU A 12 -19.40 -23.57 -3.00
N LYS A 13 -19.53 -23.45 -1.68
CA LYS A 13 -19.92 -22.22 -0.99
C LYS A 13 -18.87 -21.11 -1.21
N ALA A 14 -17.59 -21.42 -1.11
CA ALA A 14 -16.50 -20.48 -1.40
C ALA A 14 -16.53 -19.98 -2.86
N ARG A 15 -16.84 -20.86 -3.82
CA ARG A 15 -17.00 -20.50 -5.23
C ARG A 15 -18.20 -19.58 -5.44
N HIS A 16 -19.32 -19.84 -4.79
CA HIS A 16 -20.50 -18.98 -4.80
C HIS A 16 -20.16 -17.57 -4.27
N TYR A 17 -19.50 -17.47 -3.11
CA TYR A 17 -19.06 -16.18 -2.57
C TYR A 17 -18.14 -15.40 -3.54
N LEU A 18 -17.19 -16.07 -4.17
CA LEU A 18 -16.32 -15.42 -5.17
C LEU A 18 -17.08 -14.93 -6.40
N THR A 19 -18.12 -15.67 -6.84
CA THR A 19 -18.98 -15.23 -7.95
C THR A 19 -19.78 -13.99 -7.55
N ARG A 20 -20.44 -14.01 -6.40
CA ARG A 20 -21.17 -12.84 -5.88
C ARG A 20 -20.28 -11.64 -5.65
N PHE A 21 -19.07 -11.82 -5.14
CA PHE A 21 -18.08 -10.77 -5.00
C PHE A 21 -17.71 -10.13 -6.34
N LYS A 22 -17.50 -10.94 -7.38
CA LYS A 22 -17.21 -10.43 -8.73
C LYS A 22 -18.39 -9.68 -9.35
N GLU A 23 -19.62 -10.14 -9.10
CA GLU A 23 -20.84 -9.45 -9.54
C GLU A 23 -20.98 -8.09 -8.84
N LEU A 24 -20.80 -8.04 -7.53
CA LEU A 24 -20.88 -6.82 -6.72
C LEU A 24 -19.86 -5.77 -7.19
N TYR A 25 -18.63 -6.19 -7.48
CA TYR A 25 -17.55 -5.31 -7.91
C TYR A 25 -17.28 -5.42 -9.44
N LYS A 26 -18.33 -5.64 -10.23
CA LYS A 26 -18.23 -5.84 -11.68
C LYS A 26 -17.43 -4.74 -12.38
N GLY A 27 -17.68 -3.46 -12.04
CA GLY A 27 -16.96 -2.32 -12.61
C GLY A 27 -15.46 -2.43 -12.44
N TYR A 28 -15.00 -2.73 -11.23
CA TYR A 28 -13.59 -2.96 -10.94
C TYR A 28 -12.99 -4.11 -11.75
N PHE A 29 -13.68 -5.26 -11.80
CA PHE A 29 -13.18 -6.43 -12.52
C PHE A 29 -13.10 -6.18 -14.03
N THR A 30 -14.09 -5.48 -14.60
CA THR A 30 -14.10 -5.11 -16.02
C THR A 30 -12.98 -4.12 -16.34
N ALA A 31 -12.81 -3.05 -15.56
CA ALA A 31 -11.73 -2.09 -15.76
C ALA A 31 -10.35 -2.77 -15.69
N ARG A 32 -10.14 -3.65 -14.72
CA ARG A 32 -8.90 -4.40 -14.56
C ARG A 32 -8.59 -5.31 -15.76
N GLU A 33 -9.58 -6.03 -16.28
CA GLU A 33 -9.39 -6.87 -17.46
C GLU A 33 -9.10 -6.02 -18.71
N ASN A 34 -9.80 -4.90 -18.88
CA ASN A 34 -9.55 -3.97 -19.99
C ASN A 34 -8.12 -3.42 -19.97
N TRP A 35 -7.60 -3.08 -18.81
CA TRP A 35 -6.21 -2.65 -18.67
C TRP A 35 -5.20 -3.72 -19.07
N ILE A 36 -5.44 -4.96 -18.63
CA ILE A 36 -4.56 -6.09 -18.99
C ILE A 36 -4.62 -6.36 -20.47
N ASN A 37 -5.81 -6.37 -21.07
CA ASN A 37 -5.98 -6.58 -22.50
C ASN A 37 -5.34 -5.45 -23.32
N GLY A 38 -5.52 -4.20 -22.90
CA GLY A 38 -4.85 -3.05 -23.51
C GLY A 38 -3.33 -3.14 -23.42
N SER A 39 -2.81 -3.65 -22.33
CA SER A 39 -1.37 -3.83 -22.15
C SER A 39 -0.75 -4.88 -23.11
N ALA A 40 -1.54 -5.82 -23.60
CA ALA A 40 -1.09 -6.77 -24.63
C ALA A 40 -0.85 -6.07 -25.97
N ILE A 41 -1.56 -4.96 -26.24
CA ILE A 41 -1.41 -4.17 -27.45
C ILE A 41 -0.26 -3.16 -27.30
N THR A 42 -0.19 -2.46 -26.16
CA THR A 42 0.79 -1.39 -25.93
C THR A 42 2.14 -1.89 -25.46
N GLY A 43 2.24 -3.16 -25.04
CA GLY A 43 3.46 -3.74 -24.47
C GLY A 43 3.80 -3.28 -23.06
N HIS A 44 2.96 -2.44 -22.43
CA HIS A 44 3.19 -1.95 -21.07
C HIS A 44 1.89 -1.66 -20.32
N LEU A 45 1.99 -1.62 -19.00
CA LEU A 45 0.99 -1.05 -18.08
C LEU A 45 1.47 0.30 -17.58
N ARG A 46 0.54 1.24 -17.37
CA ARG A 46 0.83 2.58 -16.89
C ARG A 46 -0.06 2.93 -15.69
N SER A 47 0.55 3.50 -14.66
CA SER A 47 -0.17 4.04 -13.50
C SER A 47 -0.82 5.41 -13.82
N PRO A 48 -1.73 5.93 -13.00
CA PRO A 48 -2.34 7.24 -13.20
C PRO A 48 -1.34 8.39 -13.39
N LEU A 49 -0.24 8.41 -12.63
CA LEU A 49 0.82 9.43 -12.74
C LEU A 49 1.94 9.05 -13.72
N GLY A 50 1.75 8.00 -14.53
CA GLY A 50 2.64 7.70 -15.65
C GLY A 50 3.75 6.70 -15.36
N TRP A 51 3.81 6.09 -14.18
CA TRP A 51 4.73 5.01 -13.91
C TRP A 51 4.45 3.81 -14.83
N GLN A 52 5.46 3.28 -15.50
CA GLN A 52 5.31 2.25 -16.51
C GLN A 52 5.96 0.92 -16.11
N ARG A 53 5.31 -0.16 -16.48
CA ARG A 53 5.86 -1.51 -16.42
C ARG A 53 5.77 -2.16 -17.80
N TRP A 54 6.90 -2.44 -18.38
CA TRP A 54 6.99 -3.18 -19.65
C TRP A 54 6.65 -4.66 -19.47
N ILE A 55 5.96 -5.22 -20.46
CA ILE A 55 5.54 -6.61 -20.49
C ILE A 55 6.36 -7.33 -21.56
N LEU A 56 7.47 -7.95 -21.14
CA LEU A 56 8.37 -8.71 -22.01
C LEU A 56 7.88 -10.16 -22.22
N GLY A 57 6.56 -10.33 -22.36
CA GLY A 57 5.89 -11.62 -22.45
C GLY A 57 4.96 -11.89 -21.28
N ASN A 58 4.10 -12.88 -21.42
CA ASN A 58 3.08 -13.26 -20.43
C ASN A 58 3.51 -14.36 -19.47
N LYS A 59 4.76 -14.81 -19.56
CA LYS A 59 5.34 -15.87 -18.71
C LYS A 59 6.74 -15.50 -18.26
N LYS A 60 7.09 -15.88 -17.04
CA LYS A 60 8.45 -15.80 -16.49
C LYS A 60 8.91 -17.16 -15.98
N TRP A 61 10.23 -17.35 -15.87
CA TRP A 61 10.80 -18.49 -15.19
C TRP A 61 10.76 -18.30 -13.69
N LYS A 62 10.29 -19.30 -12.96
CA LYS A 62 10.34 -19.38 -11.50
C LYS A 62 10.55 -20.83 -11.11
N ASP A 63 11.57 -21.13 -10.33
CA ASP A 63 11.89 -22.47 -9.83
C ASP A 63 11.91 -23.52 -10.97
N GLY A 64 12.58 -23.20 -12.09
CA GLY A 64 12.67 -24.07 -13.27
C GLY A 64 11.37 -24.25 -14.07
N LYS A 65 10.29 -23.51 -13.75
CA LYS A 65 9.00 -23.60 -14.46
C LYS A 65 8.58 -22.26 -15.05
N ARG A 66 7.91 -22.32 -16.22
CA ARG A 66 7.26 -21.16 -16.82
C ARG A 66 5.93 -20.87 -16.10
N VAL A 67 5.84 -19.74 -15.41
CA VAL A 67 4.63 -19.29 -14.72
C VAL A 67 4.05 -18.04 -15.36
N SER A 68 2.72 -17.95 -15.40
CA SER A 68 2.03 -16.76 -15.91
C SER A 68 2.27 -15.56 -14.99
N ILE A 69 2.52 -14.39 -15.58
CA ILE A 69 2.65 -13.12 -14.87
C ILE A 69 1.30 -12.38 -14.69
N THR A 70 0.21 -12.96 -15.19
CA THR A 70 -1.12 -12.32 -15.19
C THR A 70 -1.54 -11.81 -13.81
N ASN A 71 -1.31 -12.58 -12.74
CA ASN A 71 -1.65 -12.12 -11.38
C ASN A 71 -0.79 -10.93 -10.94
N GLN A 72 0.47 -10.87 -11.36
CA GLN A 72 1.34 -9.72 -11.09
C GLN A 72 0.88 -8.48 -11.84
N LEU A 73 0.41 -8.64 -13.08
CA LEU A 73 -0.16 -7.55 -13.87
C LEU A 73 -1.48 -7.04 -13.25
N LYS A 74 -2.32 -7.96 -12.75
CA LYS A 74 -3.56 -7.62 -12.05
C LYS A 74 -3.32 -6.79 -10.78
N ASN A 75 -2.28 -7.08 -10.06
CA ASN A 75 -1.93 -6.35 -8.83
C ASN A 75 -1.17 -5.05 -9.13
N PHE A 76 -0.45 -4.96 -10.24
CA PHE A 76 0.37 -3.81 -10.58
C PHE A 76 -0.42 -2.50 -10.53
N ILE A 77 -1.58 -2.45 -11.16
CA ILE A 77 -2.39 -1.25 -11.25
C ILE A 77 -2.82 -0.75 -9.87
N ILE A 78 -3.29 -1.65 -9.00
CA ILE A 78 -3.71 -1.28 -7.64
C ILE A 78 -2.51 -0.79 -6.82
N GLN A 79 -1.40 -1.53 -6.85
CA GLN A 79 -0.20 -1.18 -6.10
C GLN A 79 0.42 0.14 -6.56
N THR A 80 0.47 0.38 -7.87
CA THR A 80 1.03 1.62 -8.41
C THR A 80 0.11 2.81 -8.23
N THR A 81 -1.21 2.62 -8.28
CA THR A 81 -2.18 3.69 -7.96
C THR A 81 -2.04 4.12 -6.50
N GLY A 82 -1.93 3.16 -5.56
CA GLY A 82 -1.65 3.48 -4.15
C GLY A 82 -0.32 4.22 -3.97
N ALA A 83 0.73 3.78 -4.65
CA ALA A 83 2.02 4.46 -4.62
C ALA A 83 1.98 5.86 -5.25
N ASP A 84 1.17 6.09 -6.29
CA ASP A 84 0.95 7.41 -6.88
C ASP A 84 0.23 8.35 -5.91
N ILE A 85 -0.81 7.86 -5.23
CA ILE A 85 -1.52 8.60 -4.18
C ILE A 85 -0.55 9.00 -3.06
N LEU A 86 0.24 8.05 -2.57
CA LEU A 86 1.20 8.30 -1.49
C LEU A 86 2.24 9.35 -1.88
N ARG A 87 2.83 9.26 -3.10
CA ARG A 87 3.78 10.26 -3.60
C ARG A 87 3.15 11.65 -3.70
N LYS A 88 1.93 11.72 -4.23
CA LYS A 88 1.19 12.97 -4.32
C LYS A 88 0.83 13.55 -2.96
N ALA A 89 0.47 12.70 -2.01
CA ALA A 89 0.24 13.08 -0.61
C ALA A 89 1.51 13.66 0.03
N CYS A 90 2.64 12.96 -0.06
CA CYS A 90 3.92 13.46 0.45
C CYS A 90 4.31 14.81 -0.18
N GLN A 91 4.13 15.00 -1.49
CA GLN A 91 4.38 16.27 -2.15
C GLN A 91 3.52 17.38 -1.54
N LYS A 92 2.19 17.16 -1.40
CA LYS A 92 1.28 18.14 -0.83
C LYS A 92 1.61 18.49 0.63
N LEU A 93 1.99 17.49 1.42
CA LEU A 93 2.40 17.72 2.82
C LEU A 93 3.65 18.61 2.88
N LEU A 94 4.66 18.31 2.08
CA LEU A 94 5.90 19.10 2.02
C LEU A 94 5.66 20.53 1.50
N ASP A 95 4.85 20.69 0.46
CA ASP A 95 4.48 22.00 -0.10
C ASP A 95 3.73 22.88 0.93
N ASN A 96 3.09 22.26 1.93
CA ASN A 96 2.41 22.94 3.04
C ASN A 96 3.23 22.92 4.35
N HIS A 97 4.53 22.73 4.27
CA HIS A 97 5.47 22.74 5.40
C HIS A 97 5.17 21.72 6.51
N ILE A 98 4.45 20.65 6.18
CA ILE A 98 4.22 19.53 7.11
C ILE A 98 5.40 18.58 7.04
N LYS A 99 6.03 18.33 8.19
CA LYS A 99 7.23 17.50 8.26
C LYS A 99 6.88 16.01 8.10
N VAL A 100 7.19 15.47 6.93
CA VAL A 100 7.11 14.04 6.65
C VAL A 100 8.37 13.38 7.19
N VAL A 101 8.21 12.47 8.15
CA VAL A 101 9.32 11.73 8.79
C VAL A 101 9.63 10.45 8.03
N SER A 102 8.59 9.70 7.65
CA SER A 102 8.73 8.43 6.96
C SER A 102 7.45 8.06 6.22
N THR A 103 7.58 7.12 5.30
CA THR A 103 6.46 6.42 4.69
C THR A 103 6.55 4.93 5.04
N LEU A 104 5.42 4.31 5.36
CA LEU A 104 5.35 2.89 5.67
C LEU A 104 4.15 2.26 4.95
N HIS A 105 4.41 1.47 3.92
CA HIS A 105 3.38 0.90 3.04
C HIS A 105 2.48 1.98 2.41
N ASP A 106 1.26 2.12 2.91
CA ASP A 106 0.22 3.08 2.48
C ASP A 106 -0.01 4.21 3.51
N ALA A 107 0.83 4.29 4.54
CA ALA A 107 0.78 5.30 5.58
C ALA A 107 1.93 6.31 5.49
N VAL A 108 1.70 7.50 6.03
CA VAL A 108 2.71 8.55 6.18
C VAL A 108 2.85 8.88 7.66
N LEU A 109 4.08 8.85 8.16
CA LEU A 109 4.42 9.35 9.48
C LEU A 109 4.79 10.82 9.37
N ILE A 110 4.06 11.68 10.05
CA ILE A 110 4.31 13.11 10.12
C ILE A 110 4.67 13.53 11.56
N GLU A 111 5.45 14.58 11.69
CA GLU A 111 5.73 15.20 12.97
C GLU A 111 4.98 16.52 13.05
N VAL A 112 4.16 16.68 14.10
CA VAL A 112 3.43 17.91 14.39
C VAL A 112 3.65 18.33 15.85
N PHE A 113 3.60 19.62 16.14
CA PHE A 113 3.70 20.10 17.50
C PHE A 113 2.53 19.60 18.36
N LYS A 114 2.81 19.30 19.61
CA LYS A 114 1.79 18.83 20.55
C LYS A 114 0.70 19.90 20.74
N GLY A 115 -0.53 19.55 20.34
CA GLY A 115 -1.68 20.45 20.43
C GLY A 115 -1.99 21.23 19.16
N ASP A 116 -1.15 21.15 18.12
CA ASP A 116 -1.45 21.72 16.81
C ASP A 116 -2.42 20.80 16.03
N LEU A 117 -3.71 20.94 16.35
CA LEU A 117 -4.77 20.20 15.71
C LEU A 117 -5.04 20.67 14.27
N GLU A 118 -4.80 21.95 14.00
CA GLU A 118 -5.01 22.53 12.65
C GLU A 118 -4.05 21.92 11.64
N GLN A 119 -2.77 21.79 11.98
CA GLN A 119 -1.76 21.19 11.11
C GLN A 119 -2.05 19.71 10.87
N LYS A 120 -2.55 19.00 11.88
CA LYS A 120 -2.95 17.60 11.77
C LYS A 120 -4.15 17.43 10.82
N ASP A 121 -5.20 18.23 11.00
CA ASP A 121 -6.40 18.17 10.17
C ASP A 121 -6.08 18.59 8.73
N LEU A 122 -5.25 19.61 8.53
CA LEU A 122 -4.72 19.98 7.22
C LEU A 122 -3.98 18.82 6.55
N ALA A 123 -3.14 18.09 7.30
CA ALA A 123 -2.43 16.93 6.74
C ALA A 123 -3.40 15.87 6.20
N LYS A 124 -4.45 15.57 6.95
CA LYS A 124 -5.49 14.63 6.52
C LYS A 124 -6.20 15.10 5.26
N ASP A 125 -6.62 16.37 5.21
CA ASP A 125 -7.28 16.94 4.05
C ASP A 125 -6.39 16.92 2.80
N LEU A 126 -5.11 17.22 2.94
CA LEU A 126 -4.13 17.16 1.84
C LEU A 126 -3.94 15.74 1.31
N MET A 127 -3.93 14.73 2.18
CA MET A 127 -3.84 13.33 1.77
C MET A 127 -5.12 12.87 1.06
N GLU A 128 -6.31 13.23 1.56
CA GLU A 128 -7.59 12.96 0.89
C GLU A 128 -7.68 13.67 -0.46
N LEU A 129 -7.20 14.90 -0.55
CA LEU A 129 -7.11 15.65 -1.81
C LEU A 129 -6.16 14.98 -2.82
N ALA A 130 -5.02 14.47 -2.36
CA ALA A 130 -4.10 13.71 -3.20
C ALA A 130 -4.77 12.48 -3.82
N ALA A 131 -5.54 11.74 -3.03
CA ALA A 131 -6.31 10.61 -3.53
C ALA A 131 -7.34 11.05 -4.59
N LYS A 132 -8.07 12.14 -4.33
CA LYS A 132 -9.04 12.69 -5.27
C LYS A 132 -8.41 13.11 -6.61
N GLU A 133 -7.22 13.72 -6.57
CA GLU A 133 -6.50 14.13 -7.79
C GLU A 133 -6.02 12.92 -8.61
N VAL A 134 -5.65 11.82 -7.97
CA VAL A 134 -5.11 10.63 -8.66
C VAL A 134 -6.21 9.72 -9.20
N VAL A 135 -7.28 9.49 -8.43
CA VAL A 135 -8.31 8.49 -8.78
C VAL A 135 -9.69 9.09 -9.02
N GLY A 136 -9.87 10.40 -8.87
CA GLY A 136 -11.16 11.08 -9.05
C GLY A 136 -12.19 10.80 -7.95
N GLY A 137 -11.81 10.07 -6.90
CA GLY A 137 -12.67 9.68 -5.78
C GLY A 137 -12.06 10.00 -4.42
N ILE A 138 -12.89 10.08 -3.39
CA ILE A 138 -12.43 10.32 -2.02
C ILE A 138 -12.04 9.00 -1.39
N ILE A 139 -10.80 8.92 -0.92
CA ILE A 139 -10.32 7.84 -0.04
C ILE A 139 -10.11 8.47 1.33
N LYS A 140 -10.84 7.97 2.32
CA LYS A 140 -10.71 8.46 3.70
C LYS A 140 -9.37 8.06 4.30
N VAL A 141 -8.79 8.97 5.07
CA VAL A 141 -7.54 8.77 5.80
C VAL A 141 -7.87 8.51 7.26
N ASP A 142 -7.43 7.36 7.75
CA ASP A 142 -7.47 7.04 9.17
C ASP A 142 -6.23 7.62 9.85
N GLU A 143 -6.38 7.93 11.13
CA GLU A 143 -5.36 8.59 11.93
C GLU A 143 -5.01 7.70 13.12
N GLU A 144 -3.72 7.53 13.35
CA GLU A 144 -3.18 6.91 14.54
C GLU A 144 -2.22 7.90 15.22
N ARG A 145 -2.44 8.15 16.51
CA ARG A 145 -1.59 9.05 17.29
C ARG A 145 -0.55 8.28 18.07
N ILE A 146 0.70 8.62 17.83
CA ILE A 146 1.82 8.04 18.54
C ILE A 146 2.43 9.13 19.44
N THR A 147 2.50 8.86 20.75
CA THR A 147 3.17 9.72 21.73
C THR A 147 4.33 8.97 22.33
N GLY A 148 5.52 9.55 22.26
CA GLY A 148 6.76 8.90 22.71
C GLY A 148 7.45 8.13 21.61
N ASN A 149 8.17 7.07 21.95
CA ASN A 149 8.86 6.25 20.97
C ASN A 149 7.85 5.40 20.19
N TRP A 150 7.96 5.40 18.86
CA TRP A 150 7.17 4.51 18.01
C TRP A 150 7.61 3.07 18.26
N ILE A 151 6.72 2.29 18.89
CA ILE A 151 6.94 0.87 19.15
C ILE A 151 5.97 0.08 18.28
N GLN A 152 6.51 -0.64 17.34
CA GLN A 152 5.74 -1.52 16.48
C GLN A 152 5.37 -2.79 17.26
N GLU A 153 4.09 -3.09 17.41
CA GLU A 153 3.46 -4.27 18.05
C GLU A 153 4.18 -4.93 19.26
N ASP A 154 3.46 -5.35 20.27
CA ASP A 154 3.98 -5.93 21.52
C ASP A 154 4.98 -7.07 21.36
N LYS A 155 4.80 -7.91 20.34
CA LYS A 155 5.69 -9.04 20.04
C LYS A 155 7.12 -8.64 19.64
N HIS A 156 7.34 -7.40 19.22
CA HIS A 156 8.67 -6.89 18.86
C HIS A 156 9.33 -6.08 19.98
N GLN A 157 8.62 -5.77 21.06
CA GLN A 157 9.16 -4.98 22.17
C GLN A 157 10.34 -5.67 22.85
N GLU A 158 10.32 -6.99 22.99
CA GLU A 158 11.42 -7.74 23.58
C GLU A 158 12.69 -7.64 22.75
N ILE A 159 12.56 -7.79 21.43
CA ILE A 159 13.68 -7.66 20.47
C ILE A 159 14.27 -6.24 20.53
N PHE A 160 13.41 -5.20 20.56
CA PHE A 160 13.89 -3.82 20.70
C PHE A 160 14.61 -3.58 22.03
N LYS A 161 14.09 -4.09 23.15
CA LYS A 161 14.75 -3.99 24.47
C LYS A 161 16.13 -4.67 24.46
N GLU A 162 16.24 -5.80 23.80
CA GLU A 162 17.51 -6.53 23.65
C GLU A 162 18.51 -5.74 22.79
N ILE A 163 18.10 -5.22 21.65
CA ILE A 163 18.92 -4.37 20.78
C ILE A 163 19.40 -3.11 21.52
N PHE A 164 18.52 -2.40 22.24
CA PHE A 164 18.91 -1.23 22.99
C PHE A 164 19.90 -1.56 24.12
N ARG A 165 19.71 -2.67 24.81
CA ARG A 165 20.65 -3.16 25.82
C ARG A 165 22.04 -3.45 25.25
N GLU A 166 22.09 -4.08 24.09
CA GLU A 166 23.30 -4.35 23.35
C GLU A 166 24.04 -3.06 22.94
N ILE A 167 23.30 -2.07 22.44
CA ILE A 167 23.85 -0.76 22.07
C ILE A 167 24.40 -0.03 23.30
N GLU A 168 23.71 -0.04 24.44
CA GLU A 168 24.20 0.57 25.69
C GLU A 168 25.45 -0.14 26.22
N ASN A 169 25.47 -1.47 26.20
CA ASN A 169 26.64 -2.24 26.58
C ASN A 169 27.84 -1.93 25.68
N TYR A 170 27.62 -1.80 24.37
CA TYR A 170 28.68 -1.43 23.43
C TYR A 170 29.24 -0.03 23.72
N LYS A 171 28.39 0.96 24.03
CA LYS A 171 28.83 2.32 24.38
C LYS A 171 29.63 2.34 25.69
N ASN A 172 29.21 1.56 26.69
CA ASN A 172 29.89 1.51 28.00
C ASN A 172 31.23 0.75 27.95
N ASN A 173 31.46 -0.10 26.95
CA ASN A 173 32.71 -0.81 26.76
C ASN A 173 33.74 -0.06 25.90
N GLN A 174 33.39 1.10 25.35
CA GLN A 174 34.26 1.95 24.54
C GLN A 174 34.79 3.21 25.31
N GLY A 175 34.39 3.39 26.56
CA GLY A 175 34.88 4.45 27.46
C GLY A 175 35.75 3.88 28.55
#